data_168b125686ce7ff4634605bf35747064
#
_entry.id   168b125686ce7ff4634605bf35747064
#
_cell.length_a   1.000
_cell.length_b   1.000
_cell.length_c   1.000
_cell.angle_alpha   90.00
_cell.angle_beta   90.00
_cell.angle_gamma   90.00
#
_symmetry.space_group_name_H-M   'P 1'
#
loop_
_entity.id
_entity.type
_entity.pdbx_description
1 polymer ?
#
loop_
_entity_poly.entity_id
_entity_poly.type
_entity_poly.pdbx_seq_one_letter_code
_entity_poly.pdbx_strand_id
1 'polypeptide(L)'
;MTANQWQTFFRLCAKILGAGSRHAAQSKSWCAWTTFGSLSESVHYWAAGLPADADLENVGTTDSGTWGQPFLYKDLAHVIIPREFYWEIIEPGRLENGTRQQDISALSNELISAGIEHRLTELVLEIKLY
;
A
#
# COMPACT_ATOMS: atom_id res chain seq x y z
N MET A 1 11.37 10.91 -3.61
CA MET A 1 9.90 11.16 -3.61
C MET A 1 9.58 12.36 -2.75
N THR A 2 8.93 13.35 -3.33
CA THR A 2 8.38 14.48 -2.58
C THR A 2 7.07 14.10 -1.91
N ALA A 3 6.61 14.89 -0.94
CA ALA A 3 5.30 14.68 -0.32
C ALA A 3 4.17 14.71 -1.36
N ASN A 4 4.25 15.60 -2.33
CA ASN A 4 3.27 15.71 -3.40
C ASN A 4 3.23 14.45 -4.30
N GLN A 5 4.39 13.87 -4.59
CA GLN A 5 4.49 12.62 -5.35
C GLN A 5 3.90 11.44 -4.56
N TRP A 6 4.12 11.38 -3.25
CA TRP A 6 3.50 10.36 -2.40
C TRP A 6 1.98 10.49 -2.36
N GLN A 7 1.45 11.72 -2.24
CA GLN A 7 0.00 11.95 -2.31
C GLN A 7 -0.57 11.47 -3.64
N THR A 8 0.07 11.84 -4.75
CA THR A 8 -0.35 11.41 -6.09
C THR A 8 -0.32 9.88 -6.21
N PHE A 9 0.75 9.25 -5.74
CA PHE A 9 0.87 7.80 -5.72
C PHE A 9 -0.29 7.14 -4.98
N PHE A 10 -0.56 7.54 -3.75
CA PHE A 10 -1.63 6.92 -2.96
C PHE A 10 -3.02 7.20 -3.53
N ARG A 11 -3.26 8.39 -4.10
CA ARG A 11 -4.52 8.69 -4.78
C ARG A 11 -4.75 7.79 -5.99
N LEU A 12 -3.72 7.57 -6.79
CA LEU A 12 -3.80 6.64 -7.92
C LEU A 12 -4.02 5.20 -7.47
N CYS A 13 -3.36 4.78 -6.39
CA CYS A 13 -3.61 3.47 -5.79
C CYS A 13 -5.08 3.30 -5.39
N ALA A 14 -5.64 4.25 -4.67
CA ALA A 14 -7.04 4.20 -4.23
C ALA A 14 -8.01 4.18 -5.44
N LYS A 15 -7.72 4.96 -6.46
CA LYS A 15 -8.53 5.03 -7.68
C LYS A 15 -8.53 3.71 -8.46
N ILE A 16 -7.36 3.09 -8.63
CA ILE A 16 -7.18 1.90 -9.48
C ILE A 16 -7.47 0.61 -8.71
N LEU A 17 -7.00 0.51 -7.46
CA LEU A 17 -7.05 -0.74 -6.70
C LEU A 17 -8.20 -0.79 -5.70
N GLY A 18 -8.75 0.37 -5.32
CA GLY A 18 -9.91 0.45 -4.46
C GLY A 18 -9.58 0.65 -2.98
N ALA A 19 -10.63 0.69 -2.17
CA ALA A 19 -10.54 0.98 -0.75
C ALA A 19 -9.86 -0.15 0.02
N GLY A 20 -8.95 0.23 0.89
CA GLY A 20 -8.25 -0.68 1.77
C GLY A 20 -8.96 -0.92 3.10
N SER A 21 -8.56 -1.98 3.77
CA SER A 21 -8.95 -2.32 5.14
C SER A 21 -7.74 -2.93 5.85
N ARG A 22 -7.76 -2.93 7.17
CA ARG A 22 -6.71 -3.57 7.99
C ARG A 22 -6.68 -5.08 7.82
N HIS A 23 -7.81 -5.69 7.52
CA HIS A 23 -7.94 -7.13 7.35
C HIS A 23 -8.09 -7.49 5.88
N ALA A 24 -7.21 -8.36 5.39
CA ALA A 24 -7.16 -8.74 3.98
C ALA A 24 -8.51 -9.26 3.46
N ALA A 25 -9.25 -10.02 4.26
CA ALA A 25 -10.56 -10.55 3.87
C ALA A 25 -11.59 -9.48 3.52
N GLN A 26 -11.46 -8.28 4.08
CA GLN A 26 -12.40 -7.16 3.90
C GLN A 26 -11.83 -6.06 3.01
N SER A 27 -10.61 -6.23 2.52
CA SER A 27 -9.89 -5.20 1.78
C SER A 27 -9.97 -5.45 0.28
N LYS A 28 -10.18 -4.38 -0.50
CA LYS A 28 -10.08 -4.46 -1.96
C LYS A 28 -8.64 -4.35 -2.45
N SER A 29 -7.77 -3.77 -1.64
CA SER A 29 -6.36 -3.56 -1.95
C SER A 29 -5.48 -4.07 -0.83
N TRP A 30 -4.19 -4.27 -1.13
CA TRP A 30 -3.21 -4.71 -0.14
C TRP A 30 -1.84 -4.18 -0.49
N CYS A 31 -1.07 -3.83 0.53
CA CYS A 31 0.31 -3.39 0.38
C CYS A 31 1.13 -3.75 1.62
N ALA A 32 2.44 -3.69 1.47
CA ALA A 32 3.38 -3.73 2.58
C ALA A 32 4.31 -2.53 2.48
N TRP A 33 4.80 -2.04 3.61
CA TRP A 33 5.72 -0.90 3.61
C TRP A 33 6.65 -0.94 4.80
N THR A 34 7.77 -0.25 4.67
CA THR A 34 8.70 -0.03 5.77
C THR A 34 9.24 1.40 5.75
N THR A 35 9.84 1.80 6.84
CA THR A 35 10.42 3.12 7.02
C THR A 35 11.94 3.07 7.05
N PHE A 36 12.60 4.20 6.82
CA PHE A 36 14.06 4.31 6.97
C PHE A 36 14.49 3.99 8.42
N GLY A 37 13.71 4.41 9.42
CA GLY A 37 13.99 4.09 10.81
C GLY A 37 13.95 2.59 11.09
N SER A 38 12.95 1.89 10.57
CA SER A 38 12.85 0.43 10.68
C SER A 38 14.06 -0.27 10.06
N LEU A 39 14.47 0.17 8.87
CA LEU A 39 15.62 -0.45 8.18
C LEU A 39 16.93 -0.29 8.96
N SER A 40 17.13 0.82 9.67
CA SER A 40 18.37 1.09 10.41
C SER A 40 18.41 0.45 11.79
N GLU A 41 17.27 0.18 12.40
CA GLU A 41 17.20 -0.32 13.79
C GLU A 41 16.81 -1.81 13.84
N SER A 42 15.62 -2.13 13.39
CA SER A 42 15.09 -3.49 13.41
C SER A 42 14.11 -3.65 12.26
N VAL A 43 14.53 -4.29 11.20
CA VAL A 43 13.75 -4.40 9.98
C VAL A 43 12.36 -4.96 10.26
N HIS A 44 11.35 -4.17 9.93
CA HIS A 44 9.96 -4.52 10.09
C HIS A 44 9.16 -3.99 8.90
N TYR A 45 8.26 -4.82 8.37
CA TYR A 45 7.29 -4.41 7.36
C TYR A 45 5.89 -4.49 7.93
N TRP A 46 5.12 -3.42 7.77
CA TRP A 46 3.69 -3.41 8.04
C TRP A 46 2.94 -3.86 6.79
N ALA A 47 1.76 -4.41 6.96
CA ALA A 47 0.91 -4.81 5.84
C ALA A 47 -0.55 -4.47 6.15
N ALA A 48 -1.22 -3.87 5.18
CA ALA A 48 -2.65 -3.53 5.25
C ALA A 48 -3.15 -3.15 3.86
N GLY A 49 -4.43 -2.83 3.75
CA GLY A 49 -4.96 -2.16 2.55
C GLY A 49 -4.36 -0.77 2.38
N LEU A 50 -4.49 -0.23 1.18
CA LEU A 50 -3.97 1.11 0.87
C LEU A 50 -4.81 2.20 1.54
N PRO A 51 -4.21 3.35 1.89
CA PRO A 51 -4.94 4.47 2.48
C PRO A 51 -6.01 5.00 1.53
N ALA A 52 -7.13 5.44 2.09
CA ALA A 52 -8.14 6.16 1.34
C ALA A 52 -7.69 7.61 1.09
N ASP A 53 -8.27 8.26 0.08
CA ASP A 53 -7.95 9.67 -0.22
C ASP A 53 -8.14 10.58 0.99
N ALA A 54 -9.18 10.34 1.80
CA ALA A 54 -9.46 11.13 3.00
C ALA A 54 -8.40 11.00 4.10
N ASP A 55 -7.57 9.96 4.06
CA ASP A 55 -6.49 9.72 5.03
C ASP A 55 -5.19 10.43 4.67
N LEU A 56 -5.13 11.03 3.48
CA LEU A 56 -3.91 11.67 2.97
C LEU A 56 -3.85 13.13 3.40
N GLU A 57 -2.79 13.48 4.10
CA GLU A 57 -2.48 14.84 4.52
C GLU A 57 -1.27 15.36 3.75
N ASN A 58 -0.90 16.63 3.99
CA ASN A 58 0.21 17.27 3.29
C ASN A 58 1.57 16.60 3.56
N VAL A 59 1.76 16.04 4.75
CA VAL A 59 3.05 15.50 5.19
C VAL A 59 3.05 13.99 5.41
N GLY A 60 1.88 13.35 5.35
CA GLY A 60 1.79 11.91 5.60
C GLY A 60 0.36 11.40 5.59
N THR A 61 0.21 10.13 5.87
CA THR A 61 -1.09 9.53 6.17
C THR A 61 -1.34 9.67 7.66
N THR A 62 -2.45 10.33 8.03
CA THR A 62 -2.71 10.64 9.45
C THR A 62 -3.63 9.67 10.12
N ASP A 63 -3.91 8.61 9.48
CA ASP A 63 -4.96 7.71 9.82
C ASP A 63 -4.60 6.75 10.97
N SER A 64 -5.55 6.55 11.85
CA SER A 64 -5.58 5.41 12.77
C SER A 64 -6.39 4.23 12.21
N GLY A 65 -6.88 4.33 10.98
CA GLY A 65 -7.70 3.34 10.31
C GLY A 65 -6.90 2.22 9.65
N THR A 66 -6.82 2.25 8.32
CA THR A 66 -6.23 1.17 7.53
C THR A 66 -4.79 0.88 7.89
N TRP A 67 -3.96 1.91 8.03
CA TRP A 67 -2.54 1.76 8.39
C TRP A 67 -2.31 1.67 9.90
N GLY A 68 -3.32 1.91 10.73
CA GLY A 68 -3.27 1.71 12.16
C GLY A 68 -2.49 2.74 12.97
N GLN A 69 -1.72 3.59 12.31
CA GLN A 69 -0.96 4.70 12.90
C GLN A 69 -0.53 5.67 11.81
N PRO A 70 -0.24 6.95 12.14
CA PRO A 70 0.24 7.89 11.14
C PRO A 70 1.67 7.56 10.69
N PHE A 71 1.92 7.78 9.40
CA PHE A 71 3.25 7.66 8.79
C PHE A 71 3.55 8.93 7.99
N LEU A 72 4.70 9.54 8.23
CA LEU A 72 5.17 10.66 7.44
C LEU A 72 5.72 10.17 6.10
N TYR A 73 5.43 10.86 5.02
CA TYR A 73 5.92 10.48 3.68
C TYR A 73 7.44 10.41 3.64
N LYS A 74 8.13 11.35 4.30
CA LYS A 74 9.61 11.37 4.37
C LYS A 74 10.22 10.13 5.01
N ASP A 75 9.46 9.42 5.81
CA ASP A 75 9.94 8.23 6.52
C ASP A 75 9.73 6.95 5.71
N LEU A 76 8.89 6.98 4.69
CA LEU A 76 8.61 5.81 3.85
C LEU A 76 9.82 5.47 2.98
N ALA A 77 10.37 4.29 3.17
CA ALA A 77 11.55 3.82 2.44
C ALA A 77 11.20 2.84 1.32
N HIS A 78 10.16 2.03 1.51
CA HIS A 78 9.79 0.98 0.58
C HIS A 78 8.30 0.70 0.70
N VAL A 79 7.58 0.75 -0.42
CA VAL A 79 6.17 0.36 -0.52
C VAL A 79 6.04 -0.71 -1.59
N ILE A 80 5.39 -1.80 -1.26
CA ILE A 80 5.22 -2.97 -2.14
C ILE A 80 3.73 -3.24 -2.32
N ILE A 81 3.30 -3.35 -3.56
CA ILE A 81 1.93 -3.72 -3.91
C ILE A 81 1.98 -5.03 -4.69
N PRO A 82 1.49 -6.14 -4.12
CA PRO A 82 1.50 -7.42 -4.82
C PRO A 82 0.44 -7.47 -5.92
N ARG A 83 0.69 -8.26 -6.96
CA ARG A 83 -0.31 -8.52 -8.00
C ARG A 83 -1.49 -9.30 -7.45
N GLU A 84 -1.25 -10.13 -6.46
CA GLU A 84 -2.23 -11.00 -5.83
C GLU A 84 -1.98 -11.03 -4.34
N PHE A 85 -3.02 -10.98 -3.53
CA PHE A 85 -2.88 -11.16 -2.09
C PHE A 85 -3.85 -12.20 -1.56
N TYR A 86 -3.38 -12.93 -0.54
CA TYR A 86 -4.14 -13.94 0.17
C TYR A 86 -4.97 -13.32 1.28
N TRP A 87 -6.17 -13.85 1.47
CA TRP A 87 -7.03 -13.49 2.59
C TRP A 87 -7.62 -14.74 3.23
N GLU A 88 -7.93 -14.65 4.52
CA GLU A 88 -8.61 -15.73 5.23
C GLU A 88 -9.54 -15.18 6.31
N ILE A 89 -10.56 -15.95 6.63
CA ILE A 89 -11.45 -15.73 7.77
C ILE A 89 -11.39 -16.98 8.61
N ILE A 90 -10.93 -16.82 9.86
CA ILE A 90 -10.86 -17.93 10.84
C ILE A 90 -11.69 -17.50 12.04
N GLU A 91 -12.90 -18.05 12.13
CA GLU A 91 -13.86 -17.81 13.19
C GLU A 91 -14.48 -19.13 13.61
N PRO A 92 -15.04 -19.25 14.84
CA PRO A 92 -15.80 -20.43 15.23
C PRO A 92 -16.95 -20.70 14.24
N GLY A 93 -16.92 -21.87 13.59
CA GLY A 93 -17.92 -22.28 12.62
C GLY A 93 -17.78 -21.64 11.23
N ARG A 94 -16.70 -20.87 10.98
CA ARG A 94 -16.45 -20.24 9.67
C ARG A 94 -14.97 -20.26 9.33
N LEU A 95 -14.63 -21.04 8.31
CA LEU A 95 -13.28 -21.08 7.74
C LEU A 95 -13.41 -20.79 6.24
N GLU A 96 -12.94 -19.62 5.81
CA GLU A 96 -12.93 -19.22 4.41
C GLU A 96 -11.56 -18.65 4.06
N ASN A 97 -11.15 -18.82 2.81
CA ASN A 97 -9.93 -18.22 2.30
C ASN A 97 -10.03 -18.02 0.79
N GLY A 98 -9.12 -17.26 0.26
CA GLY A 98 -9.01 -17.03 -1.16
C GLY A 98 -7.89 -16.07 -1.49
N THR A 99 -7.86 -15.67 -2.75
CA THR A 99 -6.94 -14.65 -3.24
C THR A 99 -7.70 -13.57 -3.98
N ARG A 100 -7.13 -12.36 -4.01
CA ARG A 100 -7.63 -11.24 -4.81
C ARG A 100 -6.53 -10.72 -5.70
N GLN A 101 -6.91 -10.39 -6.92
CA GLN A 101 -6.01 -9.79 -7.90
C GLN A 101 -5.99 -8.28 -7.77
N GLN A 102 -4.82 -7.69 -7.96
CA GLN A 102 -4.63 -6.24 -8.04
C GLN A 102 -4.05 -5.90 -9.40
N ASP A 103 -4.68 -4.97 -10.11
CA ASP A 103 -4.22 -4.55 -11.43
C ASP A 103 -3.05 -3.58 -11.32
N ILE A 104 -1.91 -4.10 -10.93
CA ILE A 104 -0.67 -3.32 -10.81
C ILE A 104 -0.15 -2.85 -12.17
N SER A 105 -0.53 -3.50 -13.25
CA SER A 105 -0.17 -3.06 -14.61
C SER A 105 -0.90 -1.77 -14.97
N ALA A 106 -2.19 -1.67 -14.68
CA ALA A 106 -2.96 -0.44 -14.86
C ALA A 106 -2.42 0.69 -13.98
N LEU A 107 -2.10 0.38 -12.71
CA LEU A 107 -1.48 1.36 -11.81
C LEU A 107 -0.15 1.85 -12.34
N SER A 108 0.70 0.95 -12.85
CA SER A 108 1.99 1.32 -13.44
C SER A 108 1.83 2.31 -14.59
N ASN A 109 0.86 2.10 -15.48
CA ASN A 109 0.60 3.02 -16.58
C ASN A 109 0.24 4.43 -16.08
N GLU A 110 -0.59 4.52 -15.05
CA GLU A 110 -0.95 5.80 -14.44
C GLU A 110 0.25 6.47 -13.76
N LEU A 111 1.10 5.70 -13.09
CA LEU A 111 2.30 6.22 -12.44
C LEU A 111 3.33 6.73 -13.47
N ILE A 112 3.48 6.05 -14.60
CA ILE A 112 4.33 6.51 -15.70
C ILE A 112 3.82 7.85 -16.22
N SER A 113 2.53 7.98 -16.45
CA SER A 113 1.91 9.23 -16.90
C SER A 113 2.09 10.37 -15.89
N ALA A 114 2.13 10.05 -14.59
CA ALA A 114 2.34 11.02 -13.51
C ALA A 114 3.82 11.33 -13.25
N GLY A 115 4.74 10.66 -13.93
CA GLY A 115 6.18 10.85 -13.75
C GLY A 115 6.72 10.30 -12.44
N ILE A 116 6.07 9.28 -11.88
CA ILE A 116 6.48 8.65 -10.62
C ILE A 116 7.28 7.39 -10.92
N GLU A 117 8.56 7.40 -10.54
CA GLU A 117 9.44 6.25 -10.70
C GLU A 117 8.99 5.10 -9.79
N HIS A 118 8.97 3.91 -10.36
CA HIS A 118 8.61 2.67 -9.67
C HIS A 118 9.19 1.49 -10.42
N ARG A 119 9.14 0.34 -9.81
CA ARG A 119 9.51 -0.92 -10.44
C ARG A 119 8.29 -1.81 -10.55
N LEU A 120 8.06 -2.34 -11.76
CA LEU A 120 7.00 -3.32 -12.01
C LEU A 120 7.64 -4.66 -12.37
N THR A 121 7.21 -5.72 -11.69
CA THR A 121 7.54 -7.10 -12.02
C THR A 121 6.26 -7.90 -12.22
N GLU A 122 6.37 -9.18 -12.53
CA GLU A 122 5.20 -10.06 -12.60
C GLU A 122 4.49 -10.21 -11.25
N LEU A 123 5.23 -10.04 -10.16
CA LEU A 123 4.72 -10.30 -8.80
C LEU A 123 4.30 -9.04 -8.06
N VAL A 124 5.00 -7.94 -8.25
CA VAL A 124 4.79 -6.73 -7.46
C VAL A 124 5.01 -5.46 -8.27
N LEU A 125 4.39 -4.38 -7.81
CA LEU A 125 4.78 -3.01 -8.10
C LEU A 125 5.39 -2.44 -6.82
N GLU A 126 6.54 -1.80 -6.93
CA GLU A 126 7.19 -1.24 -5.74
C GLU A 126 7.82 0.12 -5.97
N ILE A 127 7.84 0.91 -4.90
CA ILE A 127 8.65 2.12 -4.78
C ILE A 127 9.68 1.84 -3.69
N LYS A 128 10.94 1.81 -4.08
CA LYS A 128 12.06 1.52 -3.18
C LYS A 128 13.07 2.66 -3.27
N LEU A 129 13.29 3.36 -2.17
CA LEU A 129 14.07 4.60 -2.13
C LEU A 129 15.49 4.42 -1.56
N TYR A 130 15.99 3.22 -1.56
CA TYR A 130 17.34 2.95 -1.06
C TYR A 130 18.08 1.89 -1.87
#